data_c6b711f20854eb31995dbe0055b3f0aa
#
_entry.id   c6b711f20854eb31995dbe0055b3f0aa
#
_cell.length_a   1.000
_cell.length_b   1.000
_cell.length_c   1.000
_cell.angle_alpha   90.00
_cell.angle_beta   90.00
_cell.angle_gamma   90.00
#
_symmetry.space_group_name_H-M   'P 1'
#
loop_
_entity.id
_entity.type
_entity.pdbx_description
1 polymer ?
#
loop_
_entity_poly.entity_id
_entity_poly.type
_entity_poly.pdbx_seq_one_letter_code
_entity_poly.pdbx_strand_id
1 'polypeptide(L)'
;PPRQFIEIYGLQDELTPDVPIDEITILQQGEISFVPSAEGEDAPKVMKWNDDVIIKQLISYAVGCMMGRYRLDKPGLHIAHPEPTAEEIAPYSYHGRKYEIDDDGILPLMNSDCGFSDNAPLRMADFVRIVFGEETQVENLNYMEQCLGKTLEQYFVKDFWKDHKKMYQN
;
A
#
# COMPACT_ATOMS: atom_id res chain seq x y z
N PRO A 1 -17.94 -12.70 15.40
CA PRO A 1 -18.69 -12.07 14.31
C PRO A 1 -19.73 -11.11 14.92
N PRO A 2 -19.97 -9.90 14.34
CA PRO A 2 -20.88 -8.90 14.92
C PRO A 2 -22.28 -9.44 15.27
N ARG A 3 -22.85 -10.30 14.41
CA ARG A 3 -24.17 -10.93 14.63
C ARG A 3 -24.28 -11.67 15.95
N GLN A 4 -23.26 -12.44 16.34
CA GLN A 4 -23.28 -13.18 17.61
C GLN A 4 -23.32 -12.26 18.83
N PHE A 5 -22.60 -11.12 18.79
CA PHE A 5 -22.66 -10.17 19.87
C PHE A 5 -24.01 -9.47 19.96
N ILE A 6 -24.59 -9.07 18.81
CA ILE A 6 -25.93 -8.48 18.75
C ILE A 6 -26.99 -9.45 19.35
N GLU A 7 -26.90 -10.74 19.02
CA GLU A 7 -27.80 -11.78 19.56
C GLU A 7 -27.60 -12.00 21.07
N ILE A 8 -26.33 -12.11 21.54
CA ILE A 8 -26.03 -12.33 22.96
C ILE A 8 -26.55 -11.18 23.84
N TYR A 9 -26.47 -9.95 23.35
CA TYR A 9 -26.92 -8.76 24.09
C TYR A 9 -28.37 -8.39 23.81
N GLY A 10 -29.09 -9.11 22.93
CA GLY A 10 -30.50 -8.87 22.63
C GLY A 10 -30.79 -7.56 21.91
N LEU A 11 -29.84 -7.12 21.06
CA LEU A 11 -29.87 -5.82 20.38
C LEU A 11 -30.31 -5.92 18.90
N GLN A 12 -31.00 -7.00 18.52
CA GLN A 12 -31.36 -7.27 17.12
C GLN A 12 -32.32 -6.22 16.53
N ASP A 13 -33.12 -5.60 17.38
CA ASP A 13 -34.08 -4.56 16.98
C ASP A 13 -33.44 -3.15 16.88
N GLU A 14 -32.26 -2.97 17.46
CA GLU A 14 -31.56 -1.67 17.53
C GLU A 14 -30.32 -1.61 16.63
N LEU A 15 -29.65 -2.75 16.41
CA LEU A 15 -28.38 -2.81 15.70
C LEU A 15 -28.43 -3.78 14.52
N THR A 16 -27.87 -3.36 13.39
CA THR A 16 -27.57 -4.22 12.25
C THR A 16 -26.07 -4.57 12.22
N PRO A 17 -25.73 -5.81 11.86
CA PRO A 17 -24.32 -6.18 11.64
C PRO A 17 -23.73 -5.62 10.34
N ASP A 18 -24.58 -5.11 9.47
CA ASP A 18 -24.20 -4.60 8.16
C ASP A 18 -23.91 -3.09 8.28
N VAL A 19 -22.68 -2.71 8.04
CA VAL A 19 -22.23 -1.30 8.03
C VAL A 19 -22.24 -0.83 6.57
N PRO A 20 -22.92 0.27 6.24
CA PRO A 20 -22.85 0.89 4.93
C PRO A 20 -21.39 1.19 4.55
N ILE A 21 -21.04 1.04 3.26
CA ILE A 21 -19.65 1.21 2.81
C ILE A 21 -19.15 2.63 3.05
N ASP A 22 -20.02 3.63 2.95
CA ASP A 22 -19.71 5.04 3.20
C ASP A 22 -19.47 5.37 4.69
N GLU A 23 -19.84 4.47 5.61
CA GLU A 23 -19.53 4.56 7.03
C GLU A 23 -18.26 3.81 7.44
N ILE A 24 -17.64 3.05 6.52
CA ILE A 24 -16.42 2.29 6.79
C ILE A 24 -15.23 3.26 6.81
N THR A 25 -14.77 3.61 8.01
CA THR A 25 -13.72 4.61 8.23
C THR A 25 -12.39 4.26 7.54
N ILE A 26 -12.03 2.98 7.47
CA ILE A 26 -10.81 2.52 6.82
C ILE A 26 -10.79 2.79 5.30
N LEU A 27 -11.95 2.99 4.68
CA LEU A 27 -12.10 3.30 3.27
C LEU A 27 -12.30 4.81 3.00
N GLN A 28 -12.12 5.66 4.01
CA GLN A 28 -12.33 7.12 3.88
C GLN A 28 -11.09 7.90 3.46
N GLN A 29 -10.00 7.24 3.10
CA GLN A 29 -8.78 7.89 2.58
C GLN A 29 -8.80 8.10 1.07
N GLY A 30 -9.95 7.89 0.43
CA GLY A 30 -10.14 8.10 -1.00
C GLY A 30 -10.01 6.83 -1.84
N GLU A 31 -9.95 5.64 -1.22
CA GLU A 31 -9.86 4.34 -1.91
C GLU A 31 -11.10 4.05 -2.74
N ILE A 32 -12.25 4.60 -2.33
CA ILE A 32 -13.52 4.46 -3.04
C ILE A 32 -14.13 5.81 -3.36
N SER A 33 -14.90 5.85 -4.44
CA SER A 33 -15.78 6.96 -4.79
C SER A 33 -17.16 6.43 -5.20
N PHE A 34 -18.19 7.25 -4.99
CA PHE A 34 -19.54 6.94 -5.43
C PHE A 34 -19.84 7.76 -6.69
N VAL A 35 -19.98 7.09 -7.82
CA VAL A 35 -20.25 7.71 -9.12
C VAL A 35 -21.66 7.37 -9.61
N PRO A 36 -22.36 8.26 -10.33
CA PRO A 36 -23.64 7.92 -10.93
C PRO A 36 -23.52 6.72 -11.89
N SER A 37 -24.45 5.77 -11.81
CA SER A 37 -24.45 4.58 -12.68
C SER A 37 -24.89 4.88 -14.12
N ALA A 38 -25.55 6.03 -14.37
CA ALA A 38 -26.01 6.49 -15.67
C ALA A 38 -26.02 8.02 -15.73
N GLU A 39 -26.22 8.60 -16.92
CA GLU A 39 -26.44 10.04 -17.08
C GLU A 39 -27.84 10.41 -16.53
N GLY A 40 -27.88 11.36 -15.58
CA GLY A 40 -29.11 11.89 -14.96
C GLY A 40 -28.89 12.25 -13.49
N GLU A 41 -29.58 13.31 -13.01
CA GLU A 41 -29.43 13.78 -11.61
C GLU A 41 -29.93 12.77 -10.56
N ASP A 42 -30.88 11.89 -10.93
CA ASP A 42 -31.46 10.88 -10.05
C ASP A 42 -30.86 9.46 -10.26
N ALA A 43 -29.76 9.33 -11.02
CA ALA A 43 -29.13 8.04 -11.26
C ALA A 43 -28.58 7.44 -9.96
N PRO A 44 -28.84 6.15 -9.67
CA PRO A 44 -28.31 5.50 -8.49
C PRO A 44 -26.77 5.55 -8.51
N LYS A 45 -26.17 5.84 -7.37
CA LYS A 45 -24.72 5.86 -7.23
C LYS A 45 -24.19 4.42 -7.08
N VAL A 46 -23.12 4.14 -7.80
CA VAL A 46 -22.37 2.89 -7.68
C VAL A 46 -20.98 3.16 -7.11
N MET A 47 -20.49 2.23 -6.33
CA MET A 47 -19.15 2.28 -5.78
C MET A 47 -18.12 2.02 -6.88
N LYS A 48 -17.07 2.83 -6.90
CA LYS A 48 -15.91 2.66 -7.77
C LYS A 48 -14.64 2.70 -6.93
N TRP A 49 -13.73 1.75 -7.17
CA TRP A 49 -12.39 1.77 -6.60
C TRP A 49 -11.52 2.81 -7.31
N ASN A 50 -10.72 3.52 -6.54
CA ASN A 50 -9.72 4.49 -7.01
C ASN A 50 -8.35 3.79 -6.98
N ASP A 51 -8.04 3.10 -8.08
CA ASP A 51 -6.85 2.26 -8.20
C ASP A 51 -5.57 3.05 -7.99
N ASP A 52 -5.52 4.32 -8.41
CA ASP A 52 -4.38 5.19 -8.19
C ASP A 52 -4.08 5.42 -6.70
N VAL A 53 -5.12 5.58 -5.87
CA VAL A 53 -4.98 5.73 -4.42
C VAL A 53 -4.46 4.44 -3.80
N ILE A 54 -5.03 3.31 -4.20
CA ILE A 54 -4.63 1.99 -3.69
C ILE A 54 -3.17 1.68 -4.05
N ILE A 55 -2.76 1.99 -5.30
CA ILE A 55 -1.37 1.80 -5.74
C ILE A 55 -0.41 2.71 -4.97
N LYS A 56 -0.77 3.97 -4.72
CA LYS A 56 0.04 4.88 -3.89
C LYS A 56 0.22 4.36 -2.46
N GLN A 57 -0.84 3.80 -1.87
CA GLN A 57 -0.76 3.16 -0.55
C GLN A 57 0.12 1.91 -0.57
N LEU A 58 0.00 1.06 -1.60
CA LEU A 58 0.88 -0.09 -1.78
C LEU A 58 2.35 0.32 -1.90
N ILE A 59 2.67 1.35 -2.68
CA ILE A 59 4.03 1.87 -2.81
C ILE A 59 4.54 2.41 -1.46
N SER A 60 3.71 3.15 -0.73
CA SER A 60 4.07 3.64 0.61
C SER A 60 4.36 2.50 1.59
N TYR A 61 3.56 1.43 1.57
CA TYR A 61 3.79 0.23 2.36
C TYR A 61 5.08 -0.50 1.94
N ALA A 62 5.31 -0.63 0.62
CA ALA A 62 6.52 -1.25 0.08
C ALA A 62 7.79 -0.51 0.54
N VAL A 63 7.77 0.83 0.50
CA VAL A 63 8.87 1.64 1.04
C VAL A 63 9.05 1.39 2.54
N GLY A 64 7.96 1.27 3.30
CA GLY A 64 8.02 0.88 4.70
C GLY A 64 8.67 -0.50 4.92
N CYS A 65 8.44 -1.46 4.02
CA CYS A 65 9.13 -2.76 4.04
C CYS A 65 10.62 -2.64 3.66
N MET A 66 10.96 -1.81 2.67
CA MET A 66 12.35 -1.55 2.28
C MET A 66 13.15 -0.98 3.43
N MET A 67 12.55 -0.04 4.17
CA MET A 67 13.16 0.62 5.34
C MET A 67 13.05 -0.21 6.64
N GLY A 68 12.52 -1.43 6.58
CA GLY A 68 12.37 -2.30 7.74
C GLY A 68 11.27 -1.91 8.73
N ARG A 69 10.46 -0.87 8.45
CA ARG A 69 9.34 -0.49 9.30
C ARG A 69 8.30 -1.60 9.40
N TYR A 70 8.12 -2.34 8.32
CA TYR A 70 7.27 -3.53 8.22
C TYR A 70 8.08 -4.71 7.68
N ARG A 71 7.56 -5.92 7.89
CA ARG A 71 8.07 -7.14 7.26
C ARG A 71 6.94 -7.87 6.56
N LEU A 72 7.28 -8.53 5.45
CA LEU A 72 6.31 -9.32 4.68
C LEU A 72 5.90 -10.62 5.39
N ASP A 73 6.77 -11.15 6.25
CA ASP A 73 6.60 -12.42 6.96
C ASP A 73 5.97 -12.27 8.35
N LYS A 74 5.75 -11.04 8.83
CA LYS A 74 5.19 -10.76 10.15
C LYS A 74 4.19 -9.61 10.11
N PRO A 75 3.08 -9.68 10.84
CA PRO A 75 2.15 -8.56 10.96
C PRO A 75 2.69 -7.47 11.90
N GLY A 76 2.24 -6.23 11.66
CA GLY A 76 2.53 -5.09 12.51
C GLY A 76 3.88 -4.39 12.24
N LEU A 77 4.26 -3.51 13.16
CA LEU A 77 5.53 -2.79 13.09
C LEU A 77 6.70 -3.71 13.44
N HIS A 78 7.81 -3.54 12.71
CA HIS A 78 9.06 -4.25 12.98
C HIS A 78 10.11 -3.32 13.56
N ILE A 79 10.61 -2.34 12.80
CA ILE A 79 11.53 -1.32 13.30
C ILE A 79 10.75 -0.02 13.53
N ALA A 80 10.70 0.45 14.79
CA ALA A 80 10.00 1.65 15.19
C ALA A 80 10.87 2.60 16.04
N HIS A 81 12.19 2.42 15.99
CA HIS A 81 13.19 3.21 16.74
C HIS A 81 14.37 3.58 15.82
N PRO A 82 15.16 4.62 16.17
CA PRO A 82 16.17 5.18 15.26
C PRO A 82 17.48 4.36 15.15
N GLU A 83 17.72 3.41 16.05
CA GLU A 83 18.95 2.63 16.12
C GLU A 83 18.63 1.12 16.03
N PRO A 84 18.31 0.60 14.82
CA PRO A 84 17.99 -0.80 14.65
C PRO A 84 19.22 -1.69 14.90
N THR A 85 18.98 -2.84 15.48
CA THR A 85 20.01 -3.87 15.68
C THR A 85 20.34 -4.58 14.37
N ALA A 86 21.52 -5.22 14.32
CA ALA A 86 21.91 -6.03 13.17
C ALA A 86 20.93 -7.20 12.89
N GLU A 87 20.24 -7.70 13.92
CA GLU A 87 19.22 -8.76 13.77
C GLU A 87 17.94 -8.23 13.13
N GLU A 88 17.56 -6.98 13.44
CA GLU A 88 16.35 -6.35 12.91
C GLU A 88 16.50 -6.00 11.42
N ILE A 89 17.68 -5.58 10.98
CA ILE A 89 17.96 -5.28 9.57
C ILE A 89 18.41 -6.53 8.77
N ALA A 90 18.57 -7.69 9.44
CA ALA A 90 19.00 -8.89 8.75
C ALA A 90 18.02 -9.31 7.64
N PRO A 91 18.53 -9.75 6.49
CA PRO A 91 17.69 -10.28 5.42
C PRO A 91 16.84 -11.45 5.90
N TYR A 92 15.64 -11.57 5.35
CA TYR A 92 14.73 -12.68 5.66
C TYR A 92 14.17 -13.33 4.39
N SER A 93 13.54 -14.49 4.54
CA SER A 93 12.92 -15.19 3.42
C SER A 93 11.41 -14.93 3.39
N TYR A 94 10.89 -14.61 2.21
CA TYR A 94 9.46 -14.51 1.95
C TYR A 94 9.11 -15.29 0.68
N HIS A 95 8.21 -16.27 0.78
CA HIS A 95 7.88 -17.22 -0.30
C HIS A 95 9.12 -17.88 -0.95
N GLY A 96 10.13 -18.22 -0.13
CA GLY A 96 11.39 -18.81 -0.62
C GLY A 96 12.35 -17.85 -1.30
N ARG A 97 12.04 -16.56 -1.36
CA ARG A 97 12.89 -15.50 -1.92
C ARG A 97 13.50 -14.67 -0.80
N LYS A 98 14.77 -14.30 -0.97
CA LYS A 98 15.46 -13.42 -0.03
C LYS A 98 14.92 -12.00 -0.18
N TYR A 99 14.53 -11.37 0.93
CA TYR A 99 14.20 -9.96 1.02
C TYR A 99 15.24 -9.24 1.86
N GLU A 100 15.75 -8.11 1.38
CA GLU A 100 16.77 -7.30 2.04
C GLU A 100 16.14 -6.01 2.55
N ILE A 101 16.38 -5.71 3.83
CA ILE A 101 16.07 -4.43 4.44
C ILE A 101 17.23 -3.48 4.13
N ASP A 102 16.94 -2.21 3.92
CA ASP A 102 17.93 -1.17 3.75
C ASP A 102 18.78 -1.06 5.02
N ASP A 103 20.11 -1.05 4.87
CA ASP A 103 21.04 -1.15 6.00
C ASP A 103 21.52 0.22 6.52
N ASP A 104 21.41 1.26 5.70
CA ASP A 104 21.81 2.63 6.08
C ASP A 104 20.62 3.57 6.34
N GLY A 105 19.39 3.09 6.08
CA GLY A 105 18.17 3.87 6.26
C GLY A 105 17.96 4.97 5.21
N ILE A 106 18.62 4.88 4.05
CA ILE A 106 18.54 5.85 2.97
C ILE A 106 18.03 5.18 1.70
N LEU A 107 16.84 5.56 1.25
CA LEU A 107 16.26 5.11 -0.01
C LEU A 107 16.30 6.25 -1.04
N PRO A 108 17.21 6.23 -2.03
CA PRO A 108 17.31 7.29 -3.02
C PRO A 108 16.07 7.36 -3.92
N LEU A 109 15.38 8.52 -3.93
CA LEU A 109 14.23 8.79 -4.82
C LEU A 109 14.73 9.35 -6.15
N MET A 110 15.45 8.55 -6.91
CA MET A 110 16.14 8.94 -8.13
C MET A 110 15.78 8.00 -9.29
N ASN A 111 16.15 8.38 -10.50
CA ASN A 111 16.01 7.50 -11.67
C ASN A 111 16.89 6.26 -11.52
N SER A 112 16.51 5.17 -12.18
CA SER A 112 17.24 3.89 -12.12
C SER A 112 18.67 3.94 -12.69
N ASP A 113 18.98 4.95 -13.52
CA ASP A 113 20.30 5.17 -14.12
C ASP A 113 21.24 6.03 -13.27
N CYS A 114 20.83 6.42 -12.06
CA CYS A 114 21.61 7.31 -11.17
C CYS A 114 22.90 6.68 -10.60
N GLY A 115 23.13 5.39 -10.83
CA GLY A 115 24.30 4.66 -10.33
C GLY A 115 24.15 4.07 -8.93
N PHE A 116 23.03 4.32 -8.24
CA PHE A 116 22.70 3.68 -6.97
C PHE A 116 21.84 2.44 -7.23
N SER A 117 22.33 1.27 -6.83
CA SER A 117 21.63 -0.01 -7.03
C SER A 117 20.43 -0.19 -6.11
N ASP A 118 20.35 0.58 -5.05
CA ASP A 118 19.33 0.59 -3.99
C ASP A 118 18.28 1.70 -4.15
N ASN A 119 18.26 2.38 -5.31
CA ASN A 119 17.27 3.42 -5.58
C ASN A 119 15.82 2.88 -5.57
N ALA A 120 14.87 3.74 -5.23
CA ALA A 120 13.48 3.38 -5.01
C ALA A 120 12.80 2.68 -6.19
N PRO A 121 12.96 3.09 -7.46
CA PRO A 121 12.39 2.37 -8.60
C PRO A 121 12.89 0.92 -8.72
N LEU A 122 14.19 0.67 -8.58
CA LEU A 122 14.77 -0.68 -8.64
C LEU A 122 14.31 -1.53 -7.45
N ARG A 123 14.32 -0.97 -6.25
CA ARG A 123 13.82 -1.64 -5.04
C ARG A 123 12.32 -1.97 -5.15
N MET A 124 11.53 -1.10 -5.80
CA MET A 124 10.11 -1.37 -6.04
C MET A 124 9.90 -2.51 -7.04
N ALA A 125 10.69 -2.57 -8.11
CA ALA A 125 10.64 -3.68 -9.04
C ALA A 125 11.01 -5.01 -8.35
N ASP A 126 12.01 -5.00 -7.47
CA ASP A 126 12.39 -6.18 -6.68
C ASP A 126 11.30 -6.58 -5.67
N PHE A 127 10.68 -5.61 -4.99
CA PHE A 127 9.53 -5.85 -4.11
C PHE A 127 8.40 -6.55 -4.86
N VAL A 128 8.00 -6.05 -6.03
CA VAL A 128 6.94 -6.65 -6.86
C VAL A 128 7.29 -8.08 -7.26
N ARG A 129 8.54 -8.33 -7.66
CA ARG A 129 9.04 -9.67 -8.00
C ARG A 129 8.95 -10.64 -6.82
N ILE A 130 9.33 -10.18 -5.61
CA ILE A 130 9.34 -11.03 -4.42
C ILE A 130 7.92 -11.33 -3.94
N VAL A 131 7.02 -10.34 -3.96
CA VAL A 131 5.67 -10.46 -3.41
C VAL A 131 4.73 -11.19 -4.37
N PHE A 132 4.75 -10.83 -5.66
CA PHE A 132 3.77 -11.32 -6.63
C PHE A 132 4.32 -12.42 -7.57
N GLY A 133 5.62 -12.62 -7.61
CA GLY A 133 6.27 -13.60 -8.47
C GLY A 133 6.97 -12.97 -9.67
N GLU A 134 7.99 -13.68 -10.17
CA GLU A 134 8.79 -13.24 -11.29
C GLU A 134 8.00 -13.26 -12.61
N GLU A 135 7.12 -14.24 -12.74
CA GLU A 135 6.29 -14.46 -13.93
C GLU A 135 5.26 -13.33 -14.17
N THR A 136 4.84 -12.62 -13.12
CA THR A 136 3.87 -11.52 -13.22
C THR A 136 4.50 -10.14 -13.00
N GLN A 137 5.80 -10.07 -12.77
CA GLN A 137 6.49 -8.82 -12.41
C GLN A 137 6.24 -7.70 -13.42
N VAL A 138 6.45 -7.98 -14.72
CA VAL A 138 6.30 -6.97 -15.78
C VAL A 138 4.85 -6.50 -15.90
N GLU A 139 3.90 -7.42 -15.81
CA GLU A 139 2.47 -7.10 -15.86
C GLU A 139 2.06 -6.21 -14.68
N ASN A 140 2.49 -6.56 -13.47
CA ASN A 140 2.18 -5.80 -12.26
C ASN A 140 2.81 -4.40 -12.28
N LEU A 141 4.06 -4.26 -12.72
CA LEU A 141 4.71 -2.95 -12.85
C LEU A 141 3.98 -2.08 -13.88
N ASN A 142 3.62 -2.63 -15.05
CA ASN A 142 2.84 -1.91 -16.05
C ASN A 142 1.47 -1.48 -15.52
N TYR A 143 0.79 -2.34 -14.78
CA TYR A 143 -0.50 -2.00 -14.15
C TYR A 143 -0.35 -0.84 -13.15
N MET A 144 0.68 -0.88 -12.31
CA MET A 144 0.96 0.22 -11.37
C MET A 144 1.19 1.54 -12.11
N GLU A 145 1.99 1.55 -13.17
CA GLU A 145 2.25 2.73 -13.98
C GLU A 145 1.00 3.25 -14.69
N GLN A 146 0.13 2.36 -15.17
CA GLN A 146 -1.16 2.73 -15.75
C GLN A 146 -2.06 3.42 -14.71
N CYS A 147 -2.17 2.86 -13.50
CA CYS A 147 -2.95 3.46 -12.40
C CYS A 147 -2.41 4.83 -12.00
N LEU A 148 -1.08 5.00 -11.97
CA LEU A 148 -0.43 6.27 -11.63
C LEU A 148 -0.48 7.30 -12.78
N GLY A 149 -0.72 6.86 -14.03
CA GLY A 149 -0.65 7.70 -15.23
C GLY A 149 0.76 8.20 -15.55
N LYS A 150 1.80 7.55 -15.04
CA LYS A 150 3.22 7.89 -15.21
C LYS A 150 4.11 6.70 -14.85
N THR A 151 5.39 6.74 -15.24
CA THR A 151 6.33 5.70 -14.84
C THR A 151 6.62 5.74 -13.34
N LEU A 152 7.00 4.60 -12.78
CA LEU A 152 7.42 4.51 -11.37
C LEU A 152 8.59 5.45 -11.06
N GLU A 153 9.55 5.59 -11.97
CA GLU A 153 10.64 6.57 -11.84
C GLU A 153 10.11 8.00 -11.70
N GLN A 154 9.21 8.41 -12.60
CA GLN A 154 8.61 9.74 -12.54
C GLN A 154 7.83 9.97 -11.25
N TYR A 155 7.13 8.94 -10.78
CA TYR A 155 6.37 9.01 -9.54
C TYR A 155 7.30 9.18 -8.33
N PHE A 156 8.33 8.35 -8.20
CA PHE A 156 9.27 8.44 -7.09
C PHE A 156 10.02 9.78 -7.04
N VAL A 157 10.47 10.27 -8.19
CA VAL A 157 11.26 11.52 -8.26
C VAL A 157 10.40 12.76 -7.99
N LYS A 158 9.14 12.77 -8.46
CA LYS A 158 8.34 14.02 -8.48
C LYS A 158 7.22 14.06 -7.43
N ASP A 159 6.59 12.92 -7.14
CA ASP A 159 5.30 12.92 -6.45
C ASP A 159 5.32 12.12 -5.13
N PHE A 160 6.07 11.02 -5.07
CA PHE A 160 6.04 10.10 -3.94
C PHE A 160 6.21 10.78 -2.58
N TRP A 161 7.23 11.63 -2.44
CA TRP A 161 7.50 12.30 -1.17
C TRP A 161 6.32 13.15 -0.70
N LYS A 162 5.67 13.85 -1.63
CA LYS A 162 4.49 14.68 -1.35
C LYS A 162 3.30 13.83 -0.92
N ASP A 163 3.03 12.76 -1.67
CA ASP A 163 1.89 11.87 -1.40
C ASP A 163 2.11 11.09 -0.08
N HIS A 164 3.31 10.55 0.11
CA HIS A 164 3.69 9.85 1.34
C HIS A 164 3.56 10.73 2.58
N LYS A 165 4.10 11.96 2.51
CA LYS A 165 3.96 12.94 3.60
C LYS A 165 2.50 13.21 3.94
N LYS A 166 1.64 13.37 2.92
CA LYS A 166 0.21 13.63 3.11
C LYS A 166 -0.51 12.47 3.79
N MET A 167 -0.13 11.21 3.53
CA MET A 167 -0.73 10.04 4.17
C MET A 167 -0.47 9.98 5.68
N TYR A 168 0.63 10.59 6.16
CA TYR A 168 1.07 10.54 7.56
C TYR A 168 0.98 11.88 8.31
N GLN A 169 0.48 12.93 7.66
CA GLN A 169 0.17 14.21 8.32
C GLN A 169 -1.31 14.21 8.72
N ASN A 170 -1.56 14.16 10.02
CA ASN A 170 -2.86 14.50 10.61
C ASN A 170 -2.96 16.01 10.87
#